data_f487907159a32041d60760031c28df53
#
_entry.id   f487907159a32041d60760031c28df53
#
_cell.length_a   1.000
_cell.length_b   1.000
_cell.length_c   1.000
_cell.angle_alpha   90.00
_cell.angle_beta   90.00
_cell.angle_gamma   90.00
#
_symmetry.space_group_name_H-M   'P 1'
#
loop_
_entity.id
_entity.type
_entity.pdbx_description
1 polymer ?
#
loop_
_entity_poly.entity_id
_entity_poly.type
_entity_poly.pdbx_seq_one_letter_code
_entity_poly.pdbx_strand_id
1 'polypeptide(L)'
;MKVKGKPVVWSYAGLDNSGLAGQIADVRTIQALGAHSCCVTTAVTAQNSQRVVAINPSTKQQLESQLTSLQELGQPNAIKVGLLPSEDSLQLLIAFLEQAEKPIKLILDPVIESSSGTQFMPEDVIEQLQRLLPLVTVFTPNINELARLAGQKINSVEDIENQAKTLLASGASAVLVKGGHWSSEQASDFFVDGQHQFWMHSDRQETDNTRGTGCVLSSAIATALALDYSVEDAVVIGKMALNHGLRNSYAVGDDKGPLAVQSWPTDEQDMPRLTKQYAFNRFHFPSLKNQTLDLYPVVDSAKWLERLLALGISTIQLRVKDLQGEDLEYEIITAIETAKQYGARLFINDYWQLAIKHGAFGIHLGQEDLDDADIAAISEAGLHLGISTHCFYEVARAHAIQPSYLACGPVYHTDSKQMPWIPHGIENLGYWNNLMQSYPWVAIGGINADRIAEVASTGVSGIAMISAITKVQDPEQIVNNMMQLIEQHRPVV
;
A
#
# COMPACT_ATOMS: atom_id res chain seq x y z
N MET A 1 22.29 -7.04 21.85
CA MET A 1 21.85 -6.73 20.50
C MET A 1 22.32 -5.34 20.13
N LYS A 2 23.07 -5.13 19.03
CA LYS A 2 23.29 -3.78 18.50
C LYS A 2 21.94 -3.28 18.00
N VAL A 3 21.45 -2.16 18.55
CA VAL A 3 20.27 -1.48 18.02
C VAL A 3 20.55 -1.18 16.55
N LYS A 4 19.80 -1.78 15.65
CA LYS A 4 19.89 -1.46 14.21
C LYS A 4 19.55 0.02 14.08
N GLY A 5 20.45 0.83 13.51
CA GLY A 5 20.20 2.27 13.34
C GLY A 5 18.94 2.49 12.52
N LYS A 6 18.24 3.60 12.75
CA LYS A 6 17.10 4.00 11.92
C LYS A 6 17.58 4.26 10.48
N PRO A 7 16.77 3.95 9.44
CA PRO A 7 17.08 4.38 8.08
C PRO A 7 17.13 5.91 8.01
N VAL A 8 17.97 6.43 7.12
CA VAL A 8 18.21 7.88 6.98
C VAL A 8 17.60 8.36 5.67
N VAL A 9 16.76 9.38 5.75
CA VAL A 9 16.16 10.07 4.60
C VAL A 9 16.63 11.51 4.57
N TRP A 10 17.17 11.97 3.45
CA TRP A 10 17.49 13.37 3.27
C TRP A 10 16.31 14.13 2.65
N SER A 11 15.95 15.28 3.23
CA SER A 11 15.10 16.28 2.61
C SER A 11 15.99 17.31 1.91
N TYR A 12 16.04 17.26 0.57
CA TYR A 12 16.70 18.22 -0.29
C TYR A 12 15.65 19.20 -0.81
N ALA A 13 15.40 20.27 -0.05
CA ALA A 13 14.23 21.12 -0.29
C ALA A 13 14.38 22.52 0.33
N GLY A 14 13.41 23.40 0.05
CA GLY A 14 13.32 24.71 0.68
C GLY A 14 12.78 24.65 2.11
N LEU A 15 13.30 25.51 2.97
CA LEU A 15 12.80 25.77 4.31
C LEU A 15 11.65 26.78 4.24
N ASP A 16 10.45 26.33 4.64
CA ASP A 16 9.27 27.19 4.85
C ASP A 16 9.28 27.73 6.30
N ASN A 17 9.51 29.04 6.47
CA ASN A 17 9.55 29.67 7.79
C ASN A 17 8.22 29.60 8.55
N SER A 18 7.10 29.43 7.86
CA SER A 18 5.77 29.27 8.49
C SER A 18 5.54 27.86 9.06
N GLY A 19 6.34 26.87 8.64
CA GLY A 19 6.19 25.48 9.04
C GLY A 19 5.00 24.75 8.46
N LEU A 20 4.35 25.34 7.44
CA LEU A 20 3.16 24.76 6.80
C LEU A 20 3.51 23.76 5.70
N ALA A 21 4.71 23.84 5.12
CA ALA A 21 5.18 23.00 4.02
C ALA A 21 6.72 22.84 4.08
N GLY A 22 7.36 22.50 2.95
CA GLY A 22 8.80 22.43 2.79
C GLY A 22 9.47 21.46 3.74
N GLN A 23 10.73 21.69 4.06
CA GLN A 23 11.54 20.82 4.92
C GLN A 23 10.91 20.53 6.29
N ILE A 24 10.14 21.47 6.86
CA ILE A 24 9.51 21.24 8.17
C ILE A 24 8.44 20.17 8.07
N ALA A 25 7.64 20.19 7.01
CA ALA A 25 6.67 19.12 6.73
C ALA A 25 7.37 17.78 6.44
N ASP A 26 8.46 17.82 5.66
CA ASP A 26 9.25 16.62 5.34
C ASP A 26 9.80 15.98 6.62
N VAL A 27 10.47 16.74 7.48
CA VAL A 27 11.08 16.26 8.74
C VAL A 27 10.03 15.64 9.66
N ARG A 28 8.89 16.32 9.85
CA ARG A 28 7.79 15.80 10.67
C ARG A 28 7.29 14.45 10.15
N THR A 29 7.07 14.36 8.83
CA THR A 29 6.57 13.14 8.18
C THR A 29 7.56 11.99 8.29
N ILE A 30 8.84 12.23 7.94
CA ILE A 30 9.90 11.22 7.98
C ILE A 30 10.08 10.67 9.41
N GLN A 31 10.07 11.53 10.42
CA GLN A 31 10.23 11.12 11.81
C GLN A 31 9.01 10.37 12.36
N ALA A 32 7.80 10.81 12.02
CA ALA A 32 6.55 10.15 12.40
C ALA A 32 6.45 8.72 11.85
N LEU A 33 7.00 8.48 10.65
CA LEU A 33 7.05 7.17 10.01
C LEU A 33 8.28 6.33 10.37
N GLY A 34 9.10 6.77 11.32
CA GLY A 34 10.14 5.94 11.95
C GLY A 34 11.55 6.05 11.37
N ALA A 35 11.82 6.91 10.37
CA ALA A 35 13.16 7.17 9.86
C ALA A 35 13.82 8.37 10.54
N HIS A 36 15.12 8.51 10.33
CA HIS A 36 15.88 9.72 10.72
C HIS A 36 15.94 10.69 9.53
N SER A 37 15.64 11.96 9.78
CA SER A 37 15.70 13.00 8.75
C SER A 37 16.94 13.84 8.86
N CYS A 38 17.68 14.01 7.72
CA CYS A 38 18.68 15.04 7.53
C CYS A 38 18.20 16.05 6.49
N CYS A 39 18.73 17.26 6.50
CA CYS A 39 18.29 18.34 5.62
C CYS A 39 19.43 18.94 4.80
N VAL A 40 19.19 19.12 3.50
CA VAL A 40 19.95 20.02 2.63
C VAL A 40 19.02 21.17 2.23
N THR A 41 19.23 22.35 2.77
CA THR A 41 18.38 23.51 2.55
C THR A 41 18.72 24.19 1.24
N THR A 42 17.84 24.08 0.23
CA THR A 42 18.05 24.64 -1.11
C THR A 42 17.67 26.13 -1.18
N ALA A 43 16.73 26.56 -0.38
CA ALA A 43 16.34 27.95 -0.19
C ALA A 43 15.73 28.17 1.19
N VAL A 44 15.78 29.41 1.65
CA VAL A 44 14.93 29.89 2.76
C VAL A 44 13.84 30.79 2.17
N THR A 45 12.58 30.42 2.38
CA THR A 45 11.44 31.23 1.94
C THR A 45 10.91 32.09 3.08
N ALA A 46 10.49 33.32 2.75
CA ALA A 46 9.64 34.13 3.60
C ALA A 46 8.21 33.99 3.07
N GLN A 47 7.40 33.18 3.74
CA GLN A 47 6.02 32.92 3.30
C GLN A 47 5.09 32.67 4.48
N ASN A 48 3.81 32.75 4.20
CA ASN A 48 2.73 32.41 5.13
C ASN A 48 1.61 31.65 4.38
N SER A 49 0.48 31.39 5.03
CA SER A 49 -0.67 30.70 4.46
C SER A 49 -1.23 31.35 3.19
N GLN A 50 -1.04 32.67 3.00
CA GLN A 50 -1.66 33.46 1.94
C GLN A 50 -0.72 33.74 0.78
N ARG A 51 0.58 33.99 1.03
CA ARG A 51 1.53 34.41 -0.02
C ARG A 51 2.97 34.05 0.28
N VAL A 52 3.76 33.96 -0.78
CA VAL A 52 5.23 33.94 -0.76
C VAL A 52 5.72 35.37 -0.90
N VAL A 53 6.50 35.85 0.08
CA VAL A 53 7.06 37.20 0.11
C VAL A 53 8.44 37.24 -0.55
N ALA A 54 9.28 36.23 -0.27
CA ALA A 54 10.63 36.12 -0.82
C ALA A 54 11.07 34.66 -0.89
N ILE A 55 11.92 34.35 -1.86
CA ILE A 55 12.64 33.11 -2.01
C ILE A 55 14.12 33.47 -2.03
N ASN A 56 14.88 32.95 -1.09
CA ASN A 56 16.33 33.19 -0.98
C ASN A 56 17.06 31.84 -1.25
N PRO A 57 17.54 31.58 -2.47
CA PRO A 57 18.30 30.37 -2.79
C PRO A 57 19.58 30.29 -1.95
N SER A 58 19.93 29.10 -1.50
CA SER A 58 21.24 28.83 -0.93
C SER A 58 22.32 28.98 -1.98
N THR A 59 23.46 29.57 -1.62
CA THR A 59 24.59 29.67 -2.53
C THR A 59 25.20 28.30 -2.80
N LYS A 60 25.91 28.16 -3.93
CA LYS A 60 26.66 26.94 -4.26
C LYS A 60 27.54 26.45 -3.10
N GLN A 61 28.32 27.36 -2.49
CA GLN A 61 29.19 27.04 -1.37
C GLN A 61 28.40 26.51 -0.16
N GLN A 62 27.23 27.08 0.15
CA GLN A 62 26.38 26.59 1.23
C GLN A 62 25.86 25.19 0.96
N LEU A 63 25.44 24.90 -0.26
CA LEU A 63 24.96 23.57 -0.68
C LEU A 63 26.10 22.53 -0.60
N GLU A 64 27.27 22.85 -1.15
CA GLU A 64 28.47 22.00 -1.09
C GLU A 64 28.85 21.66 0.36
N SER A 65 28.86 22.68 1.25
CA SER A 65 29.17 22.45 2.64
C SER A 65 28.18 21.56 3.37
N GLN A 66 26.87 21.71 3.10
CA GLN A 66 25.84 20.85 3.67
C GLN A 66 25.98 19.40 3.17
N LEU A 67 26.16 19.19 1.85
CA LEU A 67 26.35 17.88 1.25
C LEU A 67 27.58 17.17 1.80
N THR A 68 28.73 17.87 1.85
CA THR A 68 30.00 17.32 2.39
C THR A 68 29.82 16.86 3.84
N SER A 69 29.23 17.71 4.67
CA SER A 69 28.98 17.37 6.08
C SER A 69 28.09 16.15 6.27
N LEU A 70 27.06 15.99 5.42
CA LEU A 70 26.17 14.82 5.49
C LEU A 70 26.81 13.55 4.92
N GLN A 71 27.69 13.68 3.90
CA GLN A 71 28.45 12.55 3.36
C GLN A 71 29.35 11.90 4.42
N GLU A 72 29.89 12.68 5.37
CA GLU A 72 30.69 12.18 6.50
C GLU A 72 29.86 11.28 7.46
N LEU A 73 28.53 11.46 7.50
CA LEU A 73 27.61 10.61 8.27
C LEU A 73 27.24 9.31 7.53
N GLY A 74 27.54 9.23 6.24
CA GLY A 74 27.23 8.10 5.37
C GLY A 74 26.15 8.40 4.33
N GLN A 75 25.97 7.47 3.41
CA GLN A 75 25.01 7.58 2.33
C GLN A 75 23.57 7.41 2.85
N PRO A 76 22.59 8.26 2.43
CA PRO A 76 21.20 8.09 2.83
C PRO A 76 20.56 6.86 2.17
N ASN A 77 19.52 6.31 2.81
CA ASN A 77 18.70 5.26 2.23
C ASN A 77 17.76 5.78 1.13
N ALA A 78 17.30 7.03 1.29
CA ALA A 78 16.48 7.73 0.29
C ALA A 78 16.71 9.24 0.37
N ILE A 79 16.41 9.93 -0.75
CA ILE A 79 16.37 11.39 -0.82
C ILE A 79 15.01 11.83 -1.34
N LYS A 80 14.33 12.68 -0.60
CA LYS A 80 13.18 13.43 -1.10
C LYS A 80 13.64 14.78 -1.61
N VAL A 81 13.40 15.07 -2.86
CA VAL A 81 13.67 16.35 -3.51
C VAL A 81 12.39 17.16 -3.60
N GLY A 82 12.45 18.40 -3.16
CA GLY A 82 11.36 19.38 -3.31
C GLY A 82 11.80 20.57 -4.14
N LEU A 83 11.79 21.77 -3.54
CA LEU A 83 12.15 23.01 -4.21
C LEU A 83 13.60 23.00 -4.73
N LEU A 84 13.76 23.19 -6.06
CA LEU A 84 15.04 23.41 -6.75
C LEU A 84 15.07 24.84 -7.31
N PRO A 85 15.54 25.83 -6.54
CA PRO A 85 15.41 27.25 -6.90
C PRO A 85 16.49 27.77 -7.83
N SER A 86 17.51 26.96 -8.16
CA SER A 86 18.64 27.38 -8.97
C SER A 86 19.29 26.21 -9.70
N GLU A 87 20.01 26.50 -10.78
CA GLU A 87 20.81 25.52 -11.51
C GLU A 87 21.87 24.85 -10.59
N ASP A 88 22.52 25.60 -9.72
CA ASP A 88 23.49 25.04 -8.76
C ASP A 88 22.86 23.95 -7.88
N SER A 89 21.61 24.14 -7.43
CA SER A 89 20.91 23.14 -6.61
C SER A 89 20.66 21.84 -7.38
N LEU A 90 20.34 21.92 -8.67
CA LEU A 90 20.13 20.78 -9.54
C LEU A 90 21.44 20.07 -9.87
N GLN A 91 22.47 20.81 -10.31
CA GLN A 91 23.75 20.27 -10.73
C GLN A 91 24.49 19.56 -9.59
N LEU A 92 24.49 20.13 -8.39
CA LEU A 92 25.12 19.53 -7.21
C LEU A 92 24.41 18.24 -6.79
N LEU A 93 23.06 18.18 -6.88
CA LEU A 93 22.31 16.97 -6.62
C LEU A 93 22.64 15.86 -7.62
N ILE A 94 22.67 16.18 -8.92
CA ILE A 94 23.04 15.22 -9.97
C ILE A 94 24.47 14.70 -9.71
N ALA A 95 25.44 15.59 -9.51
CA ALA A 95 26.83 15.21 -9.25
C ALA A 95 26.97 14.31 -8.01
N PHE A 96 26.20 14.60 -6.94
CA PHE A 96 26.18 13.76 -5.74
C PHE A 96 25.62 12.35 -6.04
N LEU A 97 24.52 12.25 -6.78
CA LEU A 97 23.89 10.97 -7.12
C LEU A 97 24.76 10.12 -8.05
N GLU A 98 25.42 10.73 -9.03
CA GLU A 98 26.34 10.05 -9.95
C GLU A 98 27.60 9.50 -9.26
N GLN A 99 28.02 10.12 -8.15
CA GLN A 99 29.17 9.69 -7.36
C GLN A 99 28.81 8.72 -6.23
N ALA A 100 27.52 8.42 -6.04
CA ALA A 100 27.07 7.54 -4.98
C ALA A 100 27.60 6.10 -5.16
N GLU A 101 28.12 5.50 -4.09
CA GLU A 101 28.61 4.11 -4.11
C GLU A 101 27.53 3.08 -4.45
N LYS A 102 26.29 3.38 -4.07
CA LYS A 102 25.10 2.55 -4.34
C LYS A 102 23.97 3.44 -4.84
N PRO A 103 23.09 2.92 -5.71
CA PRO A 103 21.90 3.65 -6.12
C PRO A 103 21.08 4.13 -4.92
N ILE A 104 20.76 5.42 -4.89
CA ILE A 104 19.95 6.05 -3.84
C ILE A 104 18.51 6.13 -4.33
N LYS A 105 17.56 5.74 -3.49
CA LYS A 105 16.13 5.87 -3.80
C LYS A 105 15.76 7.36 -3.81
N LEU A 106 15.47 7.91 -5.00
CA LEU A 106 15.22 9.34 -5.19
C LEU A 106 13.74 9.62 -5.47
N ILE A 107 13.10 10.43 -4.66
CA ILE A 107 11.73 10.88 -4.84
C ILE A 107 11.77 12.34 -5.22
N LEU A 108 11.25 12.67 -6.42
CA LEU A 108 11.20 14.02 -6.94
C LEU A 108 9.77 14.56 -6.90
N ASP A 109 9.53 15.56 -6.05
CA ASP A 109 8.32 16.37 -6.05
C ASP A 109 8.64 17.68 -6.79
N PRO A 110 8.18 17.88 -8.04
CA PRO A 110 8.60 19.00 -8.87
C PRO A 110 7.83 20.28 -8.50
N VAL A 111 8.17 20.87 -7.37
CA VAL A 111 7.52 22.07 -6.84
C VAL A 111 7.78 23.26 -7.80
N ILE A 112 7.02 23.32 -8.92
CA ILE A 112 7.18 24.34 -9.95
C ILE A 112 6.57 25.66 -9.50
N GLU A 113 5.34 25.60 -8.95
CA GLU A 113 4.60 26.77 -8.49
C GLU A 113 4.03 26.58 -7.09
N SER A 114 3.90 27.67 -6.35
CA SER A 114 3.17 27.67 -5.08
C SER A 114 1.66 27.57 -5.32
N SER A 115 0.89 27.19 -4.30
CA SER A 115 -0.58 27.24 -4.36
C SER A 115 -1.14 28.66 -4.59
N SER A 116 -0.33 29.71 -4.40
CA SER A 116 -0.69 31.10 -4.67
C SER A 116 -0.23 31.60 -6.04
N GLY A 117 0.31 30.71 -6.90
CA GLY A 117 0.74 31.04 -8.26
C GLY A 117 2.15 31.66 -8.36
N THR A 118 2.92 31.67 -7.28
CA THR A 118 4.32 32.14 -7.35
C THR A 118 5.17 31.02 -7.94
N GLN A 119 5.94 31.33 -8.98
CA GLN A 119 6.90 30.39 -9.58
C GLN A 119 8.06 30.15 -8.60
N PHE A 120 8.29 28.89 -8.27
CA PHE A 120 9.35 28.43 -7.39
C PHE A 120 10.58 27.94 -8.16
N MET A 121 10.37 27.23 -9.27
CA MET A 121 11.42 26.65 -10.10
C MET A 121 11.61 27.49 -11.35
N PRO A 122 12.83 28.01 -11.63
CA PRO A 122 13.13 28.75 -12.86
C PRO A 122 12.98 27.89 -14.13
N GLU A 123 12.71 28.50 -15.29
CA GLU A 123 12.50 27.79 -16.56
C GLU A 123 13.71 26.97 -16.99
N ASP A 124 14.90 27.53 -16.84
CA ASP A 124 16.16 26.84 -17.15
C ASP A 124 16.39 25.59 -16.30
N VAL A 125 15.91 25.60 -15.04
CA VAL A 125 15.95 24.41 -14.16
C VAL A 125 14.90 23.38 -14.61
N ILE A 126 13.69 23.82 -15.00
CA ILE A 126 12.63 22.94 -15.53
C ILE A 126 13.11 22.20 -16.78
N GLU A 127 13.72 22.93 -17.73
CA GLU A 127 14.29 22.35 -18.97
C GLU A 127 15.38 21.29 -18.65
N GLN A 128 16.16 21.52 -17.60
CA GLN A 128 17.23 20.61 -17.19
C GLN A 128 16.78 19.43 -16.31
N LEU A 129 15.53 19.41 -15.84
CA LEU A 129 15.00 18.25 -15.06
C LEU A 129 15.14 16.92 -15.79
N GLN A 130 15.10 16.93 -17.13
CA GLN A 130 15.32 15.71 -17.95
C GLN A 130 16.63 14.98 -17.63
N ARG A 131 17.66 15.69 -17.15
CA ARG A 131 18.93 15.10 -16.74
C ARG A 131 18.83 14.37 -15.41
N LEU A 132 17.89 14.75 -14.55
CA LEU A 132 17.66 14.12 -13.25
C LEU A 132 16.72 12.92 -13.36
N LEU A 133 15.77 12.90 -14.31
CA LEU A 133 14.75 11.85 -14.43
C LEU A 133 15.30 10.42 -14.47
N PRO A 134 16.42 10.09 -15.16
CA PRO A 134 16.98 8.73 -15.14
C PRO A 134 17.47 8.26 -13.76
N LEU A 135 17.63 9.17 -12.79
CA LEU A 135 18.04 8.88 -11.42
C LEU A 135 16.83 8.82 -10.46
N VAL A 136 15.64 9.17 -10.95
CA VAL A 136 14.43 9.28 -10.13
C VAL A 136 13.74 7.91 -9.98
N THR A 137 13.55 7.47 -8.74
CA THR A 137 12.79 6.26 -8.40
C THR A 137 11.29 6.51 -8.52
N VAL A 138 10.79 7.62 -7.93
CA VAL A 138 9.38 8.02 -8.05
C VAL A 138 9.27 9.51 -8.32
N PHE A 139 8.66 9.86 -9.43
CA PHE A 139 8.36 11.24 -9.81
C PHE A 139 6.91 11.57 -9.46
N THR A 140 6.66 12.65 -8.70
CA THR A 140 5.32 12.94 -8.13
C THR A 140 4.73 14.28 -8.58
N PRO A 141 4.51 14.54 -9.90
CA PRO A 141 3.88 15.78 -10.36
C PRO A 141 2.40 15.82 -10.00
N ASN A 142 1.86 17.02 -9.72
CA ASN A 142 0.42 17.26 -9.78
C ASN A 142 -0.03 17.51 -11.24
N ILE A 143 -1.34 17.61 -11.48
CA ILE A 143 -1.90 17.75 -12.83
C ILE A 143 -1.40 19.03 -13.53
N ASN A 144 -1.25 20.14 -12.81
CA ASN A 144 -0.73 21.38 -13.38
C ASN A 144 0.76 21.25 -13.74
N GLU A 145 1.53 20.64 -12.87
CA GLU A 145 2.94 20.32 -13.11
C GLU A 145 3.10 19.36 -14.28
N LEU A 146 2.25 18.31 -14.35
CA LEU A 146 2.20 17.39 -15.49
C LEU A 146 1.92 18.14 -16.81
N ALA A 147 0.89 19.02 -16.83
CA ALA A 147 0.54 19.82 -18.01
C ALA A 147 1.70 20.71 -18.46
N ARG A 148 2.39 21.33 -17.51
CA ARG A 148 3.55 22.20 -17.79
C ARG A 148 4.73 21.41 -18.34
N LEU A 149 5.07 20.28 -17.73
CA LEU A 149 6.16 19.41 -18.18
C LEU A 149 5.89 18.76 -19.53
N ALA A 150 4.62 18.45 -19.82
CA ALA A 150 4.18 17.91 -21.10
C ALA A 150 4.04 18.96 -22.21
N GLY A 151 4.04 20.25 -21.87
CA GLY A 151 3.79 21.36 -22.81
C GLY A 151 2.37 21.39 -23.39
N GLN A 152 1.41 20.73 -22.76
CA GLN A 152 0.02 20.64 -23.21
C GLN A 152 -0.98 20.57 -22.06
N LYS A 153 -2.22 21.00 -22.33
CA LYS A 153 -3.30 20.95 -21.35
C LYS A 153 -3.75 19.52 -21.07
N ILE A 154 -4.08 19.23 -19.85
CA ILE A 154 -4.69 17.97 -19.41
C ILE A 154 -6.19 18.20 -19.25
N ASN A 155 -7.01 17.53 -20.06
CA ASN A 155 -8.46 17.73 -20.11
C ASN A 155 -9.25 16.44 -19.84
N SER A 156 -8.59 15.29 -19.86
CA SER A 156 -9.20 13.97 -19.68
C SER A 156 -8.35 13.05 -18.82
N VAL A 157 -8.96 11.98 -18.34
CA VAL A 157 -8.26 10.86 -17.65
C VAL A 157 -7.21 10.24 -18.58
N GLU A 158 -7.54 10.09 -19.85
CA GLU A 158 -6.63 9.55 -20.86
C GLU A 158 -5.40 10.46 -21.06
N ASP A 159 -5.57 11.80 -21.01
CA ASP A 159 -4.43 12.73 -21.06
C ASP A 159 -3.48 12.49 -19.86
N ILE A 160 -4.04 12.31 -18.65
CA ILE A 160 -3.22 12.01 -17.45
C ILE A 160 -2.40 10.75 -17.66
N GLU A 161 -3.04 9.66 -18.08
CA GLU A 161 -2.38 8.38 -18.30
C GLU A 161 -1.29 8.45 -19.38
N ASN A 162 -1.59 9.08 -20.51
CA ASN A 162 -0.67 9.23 -21.63
C ASN A 162 0.54 10.11 -21.27
N GLN A 163 0.32 11.25 -20.59
CA GLN A 163 1.42 12.13 -20.21
C GLN A 163 2.28 11.52 -19.08
N ALA A 164 1.67 10.79 -18.15
CA ALA A 164 2.45 10.03 -17.15
C ALA A 164 3.37 8.99 -17.80
N LYS A 165 2.87 8.26 -18.81
CA LYS A 165 3.67 7.31 -19.61
C LYS A 165 4.79 8.02 -20.41
N THR A 166 4.53 9.21 -20.90
CA THR A 166 5.55 10.03 -21.59
C THR A 166 6.68 10.44 -20.64
N LEU A 167 6.34 10.86 -19.40
CA LEU A 167 7.33 11.17 -18.37
C LEU A 167 8.11 9.92 -17.92
N LEU A 168 7.44 8.77 -17.82
CA LEU A 168 8.10 7.49 -17.56
C LEU A 168 9.12 7.17 -18.67
N ALA A 169 8.75 7.33 -19.94
CA ALA A 169 9.62 7.13 -21.08
C ALA A 169 10.80 8.11 -21.12
N SER A 170 10.71 9.26 -20.44
CA SER A 170 11.80 10.22 -20.30
C SER A 170 12.85 9.81 -19.26
N GLY A 171 12.68 8.65 -18.59
CA GLY A 171 13.71 8.02 -17.78
C GLY A 171 13.37 7.77 -16.31
N ALA A 172 12.32 8.34 -15.75
CA ALA A 172 11.90 8.04 -14.38
C ALA A 172 11.52 6.55 -14.24
N SER A 173 11.84 5.92 -13.08
CA SER A 173 11.46 4.52 -12.86
C SER A 173 9.98 4.34 -12.58
N ALA A 174 9.34 5.33 -11.96
CA ALA A 174 7.90 5.37 -11.73
C ALA A 174 7.39 6.81 -11.71
N VAL A 175 6.12 7.00 -12.08
CA VAL A 175 5.43 8.30 -12.04
C VAL A 175 4.14 8.17 -11.24
N LEU A 176 3.92 9.06 -10.28
CA LEU A 176 2.70 9.20 -9.49
C LEU A 176 2.09 10.58 -9.74
N VAL A 177 1.06 10.68 -10.57
CA VAL A 177 0.34 11.93 -10.83
C VAL A 177 -0.66 12.20 -9.72
N LYS A 178 -0.47 13.29 -8.99
CA LYS A 178 -1.35 13.74 -7.91
C LYS A 178 -2.61 14.39 -8.50
N GLY A 179 -3.77 13.74 -8.37
CA GLY A 179 -5.04 14.18 -8.94
C GLY A 179 -6.03 14.83 -7.95
N GLY A 180 -5.57 15.23 -6.77
CA GLY A 180 -6.42 15.72 -5.68
C GLY A 180 -7.38 16.89 -6.03
N HIS A 181 -7.21 17.56 -7.14
CA HIS A 181 -8.09 18.66 -7.61
C HIS A 181 -8.91 18.29 -8.87
N TRP A 182 -8.81 17.05 -9.35
CA TRP A 182 -9.45 16.62 -10.60
C TRP A 182 -10.94 16.32 -10.44
N SER A 183 -11.36 15.72 -9.35
CA SER A 183 -12.76 15.37 -9.05
C SER A 183 -13.26 16.05 -7.79
N SER A 184 -14.56 16.32 -7.70
CA SER A 184 -15.19 16.91 -6.51
C SER A 184 -15.42 15.88 -5.39
N GLU A 185 -15.64 14.59 -5.73
CA GLU A 185 -16.06 13.58 -4.76
C GLU A 185 -14.89 12.76 -4.20
N GLN A 186 -13.88 12.50 -5.03
CA GLN A 186 -12.74 11.67 -4.67
C GLN A 186 -11.40 12.34 -4.97
N ALA A 187 -10.40 12.04 -4.16
CA ALA A 187 -9.00 12.38 -4.42
C ALA A 187 -8.33 11.18 -5.06
N SER A 188 -8.18 11.22 -6.40
CA SER A 188 -7.67 10.12 -7.21
C SER A 188 -6.29 10.45 -7.75
N ASP A 189 -5.30 9.57 -7.52
CA ASP A 189 -3.94 9.71 -8.03
C ASP A 189 -3.65 8.55 -9.00
N PHE A 190 -2.88 8.82 -10.06
CA PHE A 190 -2.52 7.81 -11.06
C PHE A 190 -1.05 7.42 -10.93
N PHE A 191 -0.80 6.12 -10.80
CA PHE A 191 0.53 5.53 -10.76
C PHE A 191 0.83 4.74 -12.03
N VAL A 192 2.07 4.85 -12.53
CA VAL A 192 2.60 4.01 -13.60
C VAL A 192 4.09 3.79 -13.44
N ASP A 193 4.52 2.55 -13.64
CA ASP A 193 5.92 2.13 -13.80
C ASP A 193 6.08 1.20 -15.01
N GLY A 194 7.18 0.46 -15.09
CA GLY A 194 7.43 -0.49 -16.20
C GLY A 194 6.57 -1.76 -16.17
N GLN A 195 5.88 -2.05 -15.07
CA GLN A 195 5.12 -3.29 -14.86
C GLN A 195 3.66 -3.05 -14.47
N HIS A 196 3.38 -1.99 -13.72
CA HIS A 196 2.09 -1.69 -13.13
C HIS A 196 1.55 -0.34 -13.57
N GLN A 197 0.23 -0.27 -13.72
CA GLN A 197 -0.49 1.00 -13.74
C GLN A 197 -1.79 0.84 -12.95
N PHE A 198 -2.12 1.83 -12.13
CA PHE A 198 -3.34 1.83 -11.33
C PHE A 198 -3.73 3.23 -10.87
N TRP A 199 -5.00 3.38 -10.52
CA TRP A 199 -5.55 4.54 -9.85
C TRP A 199 -5.68 4.26 -8.36
N MET A 200 -5.33 5.23 -7.53
CA MET A 200 -5.57 5.23 -6.08
C MET A 200 -6.67 6.23 -5.75
N HIS A 201 -7.76 5.76 -5.19
CA HIS A 201 -8.90 6.57 -4.80
C HIS A 201 -9.02 6.66 -3.29
N SER A 202 -9.25 7.87 -2.77
CA SER A 202 -9.60 8.12 -1.37
C SER A 202 -10.78 9.07 -1.31
N ASP A 203 -11.61 8.90 -0.28
CA ASP A 203 -12.69 9.84 -0.03
C ASP A 203 -12.10 11.21 0.32
N ARG A 204 -12.69 12.28 -0.20
CA ARG A 204 -12.19 13.62 0.04
C ARG A 204 -12.42 14.02 1.50
N GLN A 205 -11.37 14.47 2.17
CA GLN A 205 -11.46 14.98 3.52
C GLN A 205 -11.99 16.44 3.48
N GLU A 206 -13.01 16.69 4.31
CA GLU A 206 -13.58 18.05 4.45
C GLU A 206 -12.70 18.89 5.39
N THR A 207 -11.65 19.47 4.84
CA THR A 207 -10.74 20.35 5.57
C THR A 207 -10.19 21.43 4.65
N ASP A 208 -10.06 22.65 5.18
CA ASP A 208 -9.34 23.75 4.53
C ASP A 208 -7.83 23.72 4.78
N ASN A 209 -7.38 22.90 5.74
CA ASN A 209 -5.99 22.78 6.15
C ASN A 209 -5.23 21.81 5.26
N THR A 210 -4.88 22.24 4.05
CA THR A 210 -4.28 21.39 3.00
C THR A 210 -2.84 21.79 2.66
N ARG A 211 -2.19 22.61 3.51
CA ARG A 211 -0.82 23.04 3.25
C ARG A 211 0.19 21.91 3.46
N GLY A 212 1.07 21.70 2.49
CA GLY A 212 2.11 20.69 2.54
C GLY A 212 1.69 19.29 2.10
N THR A 213 0.55 19.10 1.43
CA THR A 213 0.08 17.80 0.92
C THR A 213 1.12 17.09 0.05
N GLY A 214 1.75 17.78 -0.92
CA GLY A 214 2.81 17.24 -1.76
C GLY A 214 4.03 16.84 -0.96
N CYS A 215 4.47 17.68 -0.01
CA CYS A 215 5.62 17.40 0.85
C CYS A 215 5.37 16.16 1.72
N VAL A 216 4.19 16.02 2.31
CA VAL A 216 3.82 14.85 3.12
C VAL A 216 3.83 13.59 2.28
N LEU A 217 3.16 13.59 1.11
CA LEU A 217 3.10 12.43 0.23
C LEU A 217 4.49 11.97 -0.21
N SER A 218 5.29 12.87 -0.76
CA SER A 218 6.62 12.55 -1.28
C SER A 218 7.61 12.12 -0.18
N SER A 219 7.53 12.74 1.02
CA SER A 219 8.35 12.35 2.17
C SER A 219 7.94 11.02 2.78
N ALA A 220 6.64 10.71 2.78
CA ALA A 220 6.14 9.40 3.22
C ALA A 220 6.57 8.28 2.26
N ILE A 221 6.50 8.51 0.94
CA ILE A 221 7.04 7.58 -0.07
C ILE A 221 8.53 7.36 0.14
N ALA A 222 9.32 8.44 0.33
CA ALA A 222 10.75 8.35 0.57
C ALA A 222 11.06 7.52 1.84
N THR A 223 10.27 7.72 2.88
CA THR A 223 10.43 6.99 4.15
C THR A 223 10.08 5.51 3.99
N ALA A 224 8.99 5.18 3.31
CA ALA A 224 8.60 3.80 3.04
C ALA A 224 9.68 3.07 2.22
N LEU A 225 10.21 3.71 1.18
CA LEU A 225 11.32 3.17 0.41
C LEU A 225 12.59 2.99 1.26
N ALA A 226 12.90 3.92 2.15
CA ALA A 226 14.03 3.80 3.07
C ALA A 226 13.86 2.66 4.09
N LEU A 227 12.63 2.29 4.41
CA LEU A 227 12.24 1.12 5.22
C LEU A 227 12.17 -0.19 4.41
N ASP A 228 12.65 -0.19 3.16
CA ASP A 228 12.71 -1.33 2.23
C ASP A 228 11.35 -1.86 1.74
N TYR A 229 10.28 -1.07 1.79
CA TYR A 229 9.04 -1.36 1.06
C TYR A 229 9.25 -1.28 -0.45
N SER A 230 8.46 -2.03 -1.22
CA SER A 230 8.41 -1.91 -2.69
C SER A 230 7.93 -0.53 -3.14
N VAL A 231 8.08 -0.20 -4.42
CA VAL A 231 7.60 1.09 -4.95
C VAL A 231 6.08 1.19 -4.85
N GLU A 232 5.36 0.12 -5.18
CA GLU A 232 3.91 0.03 -5.12
C GLU A 232 3.40 0.18 -3.68
N ASP A 233 4.02 -0.50 -2.72
CA ASP A 233 3.70 -0.33 -1.31
C ASP A 233 4.01 1.09 -0.82
N ALA A 234 5.15 1.63 -1.22
CA ALA A 234 5.57 2.96 -0.79
C ALA A 234 4.58 4.05 -1.24
N VAL A 235 4.02 3.95 -2.45
CA VAL A 235 3.02 4.93 -2.92
C VAL A 235 1.68 4.77 -2.19
N VAL A 236 1.29 3.54 -1.87
CA VAL A 236 0.10 3.28 -1.03
C VAL A 236 0.29 3.83 0.38
N ILE A 237 1.43 3.53 1.02
CA ILE A 237 1.80 4.08 2.35
C ILE A 237 1.85 5.61 2.31
N GLY A 238 2.40 6.18 1.24
CA GLY A 238 2.40 7.63 1.01
C GLY A 238 1.00 8.23 0.99
N LYS A 239 0.06 7.57 0.29
CA LYS A 239 -1.35 7.99 0.24
C LYS A 239 -2.03 7.82 1.60
N MET A 240 -1.76 6.73 2.32
CA MET A 240 -2.27 6.53 3.68
C MET A 240 -1.79 7.63 4.63
N ALA A 241 -0.49 7.96 4.60
CA ALA A 241 0.07 9.03 5.43
C ALA A 241 -0.52 10.41 5.08
N LEU A 242 -0.79 10.66 3.79
CA LEU A 242 -1.48 11.87 3.33
C LEU A 242 -2.91 11.94 3.88
N ASN A 243 -3.70 10.86 3.78
CA ASN A 243 -5.07 10.79 4.28
C ASN A 243 -5.09 10.97 5.81
N HIS A 244 -4.20 10.29 6.53
CA HIS A 244 -4.01 10.44 7.97
C HIS A 244 -3.67 11.88 8.34
N GLY A 245 -2.73 12.50 7.63
CA GLY A 245 -2.34 13.89 7.85
C GLY A 245 -3.48 14.88 7.59
N LEU A 246 -4.32 14.66 6.58
CA LEU A 246 -5.49 15.48 6.27
C LEU A 246 -6.55 15.37 7.37
N ARG A 247 -6.88 14.17 7.84
CA ARG A 247 -7.85 13.97 8.94
C ARG A 247 -7.42 14.63 10.24
N ASN A 248 -6.11 14.71 10.50
CA ASN A 248 -5.52 15.31 11.70
C ASN A 248 -5.02 16.74 11.47
N SER A 249 -5.34 17.36 10.34
CA SER A 249 -4.92 18.71 10.00
C SER A 249 -5.52 19.74 10.95
N TYR A 250 -4.82 20.86 11.16
CA TYR A 250 -5.23 21.90 12.10
C TYR A 250 -4.97 23.30 11.56
N ALA A 251 -5.77 24.27 11.94
CA ALA A 251 -5.59 25.68 11.59
C ALA A 251 -4.41 26.31 12.37
N VAL A 252 -3.75 27.29 11.78
CA VAL A 252 -2.72 28.11 12.45
C VAL A 252 -3.22 29.54 12.54
N GLY A 253 -3.61 29.96 13.74
CA GLY A 253 -4.35 31.20 13.93
C GLY A 253 -5.73 31.12 13.26
N ASP A 254 -6.08 32.15 12.52
CA ASP A 254 -7.34 32.22 11.74
C ASP A 254 -7.17 31.74 10.29
N ASP A 255 -6.00 31.21 9.94
CA ASP A 255 -5.64 30.82 8.57
C ASP A 255 -5.58 29.29 8.39
N LYS A 256 -5.54 28.88 7.11
CA LYS A 256 -5.32 27.49 6.68
C LYS A 256 -4.00 26.97 7.22
N GLY A 257 -4.02 25.79 7.83
CA GLY A 257 -2.86 25.17 8.44
C GLY A 257 -2.30 23.96 7.68
N PRO A 258 -1.32 23.27 8.30
CA PRO A 258 -0.66 22.12 7.74
C PRO A 258 -1.40 20.82 8.01
N LEU A 259 -1.00 19.78 7.28
CA LEU A 259 -1.28 18.40 7.64
C LEU A 259 -0.50 18.01 8.91
N ALA A 260 -1.06 17.04 9.65
CA ALA A 260 -0.41 16.48 10.84
C ALA A 260 -0.23 14.97 10.76
N VAL A 261 0.90 14.52 10.24
CA VAL A 261 1.32 13.10 10.35
C VAL A 261 1.96 12.92 11.72
N GLN A 262 1.27 12.25 12.63
CA GLN A 262 1.71 12.08 14.02
C GLN A 262 2.37 10.72 14.27
N SER A 263 1.98 9.71 13.50
CA SER A 263 2.44 8.33 13.61
C SER A 263 2.22 7.58 12.30
N TRP A 264 2.60 6.31 12.30
CA TRP A 264 2.20 5.37 11.26
C TRP A 264 0.68 5.28 11.18
N PRO A 265 0.05 5.28 9.96
CA PRO A 265 -1.41 5.21 9.82
C PRO A 265 -1.97 3.90 10.39
N THR A 266 -3.01 3.99 11.20
CA THR A 266 -3.66 2.84 11.87
C THR A 266 -5.18 2.83 11.72
N ASP A 267 -5.73 3.66 10.83
CA ASP A 267 -7.16 3.77 10.60
C ASP A 267 -7.51 3.33 9.18
N GLU A 268 -8.53 2.51 9.05
CA GLU A 268 -9.01 1.99 7.75
C GLU A 268 -9.39 3.10 6.77
N GLN A 269 -9.87 4.25 7.27
CA GLN A 269 -10.19 5.41 6.43
C GLN A 269 -8.96 6.01 5.73
N ASP A 270 -7.75 5.70 6.19
CA ASP A 270 -6.52 6.13 5.55
C ASP A 270 -6.16 5.26 4.34
N MET A 271 -6.66 4.00 4.28
CA MET A 271 -6.37 3.05 3.20
C MET A 271 -7.02 3.50 1.89
N PRO A 272 -6.24 3.71 0.80
CA PRO A 272 -6.82 3.98 -0.51
C PRO A 272 -7.43 2.72 -1.13
N ARG A 273 -8.30 2.90 -2.12
CA ARG A 273 -8.84 1.85 -2.97
C ARG A 273 -8.11 1.86 -4.31
N LEU A 274 -7.57 0.74 -4.74
CA LEU A 274 -6.83 0.63 -6.00
C LEU A 274 -7.67 -0.01 -7.09
N THR A 275 -7.72 0.65 -8.27
CA THR A 275 -8.41 0.15 -9.45
C THR A 275 -7.49 0.21 -10.68
N LYS A 276 -7.69 -0.70 -11.64
CA LYS A 276 -6.97 -0.64 -12.93
C LYS A 276 -7.40 0.53 -13.81
N GLN A 277 -8.67 0.94 -13.69
CA GLN A 277 -9.26 2.04 -14.45
C GLN A 277 -9.71 3.14 -13.49
N TYR A 278 -9.85 4.36 -13.99
CA TYR A 278 -10.34 5.50 -13.20
C TYR A 278 -11.75 5.25 -12.65
N ALA A 279 -12.58 4.51 -13.38
CA ALA A 279 -13.91 4.15 -12.94
C ALA A 279 -13.87 3.20 -11.73
N PHE A 280 -14.64 3.51 -10.72
CA PHE A 280 -14.76 2.71 -9.51
C PHE A 280 -16.08 1.92 -9.55
N ASN A 281 -15.97 0.60 -9.68
CA ASN A 281 -17.12 -0.29 -9.59
C ASN A 281 -17.40 -0.66 -8.13
N ARG A 282 -18.63 -0.50 -7.67
CA ARG A 282 -19.06 -1.00 -6.36
C ARG A 282 -19.59 -2.41 -6.50
N PHE A 283 -18.93 -3.35 -5.85
CA PHE A 283 -19.39 -4.72 -5.71
C PHE A 283 -20.11 -4.91 -4.37
N HIS A 284 -20.90 -5.93 -4.25
CA HIS A 284 -21.59 -6.25 -3.00
C HIS A 284 -21.43 -7.73 -2.68
N PHE A 285 -20.62 -8.04 -1.70
CA PHE A 285 -20.40 -9.39 -1.19
C PHE A 285 -21.06 -9.57 0.18
N PRO A 286 -21.65 -10.76 0.47
CA PRO A 286 -22.21 -11.04 1.78
C PRO A 286 -21.15 -10.87 2.88
N SER A 287 -21.50 -10.19 3.98
CA SER A 287 -20.56 -9.88 5.05
C SER A 287 -20.40 -11.08 6.00
N LEU A 288 -19.17 -11.31 6.42
CA LEU A 288 -18.78 -12.25 7.48
C LEU A 288 -18.25 -11.52 8.73
N LYS A 289 -18.41 -10.21 8.82
CA LYS A 289 -17.80 -9.35 9.86
C LYS A 289 -18.05 -9.81 11.30
N ASN A 290 -19.23 -10.35 11.59
CA ASN A 290 -19.60 -10.79 12.94
C ASN A 290 -19.53 -12.32 13.10
N GLN A 291 -18.80 -13.00 12.25
CA GLN A 291 -18.66 -14.44 12.26
C GLN A 291 -17.18 -14.83 12.40
N THR A 292 -16.92 -15.79 13.27
CA THR A 292 -15.58 -16.40 13.31
C THR A 292 -15.46 -17.44 12.22
N LEU A 293 -14.28 -17.48 11.58
CA LEU A 293 -13.94 -18.49 10.58
C LEU A 293 -13.16 -19.66 11.20
N ASP A 294 -12.73 -19.52 12.44
CA ASP A 294 -12.10 -20.52 13.31
C ASP A 294 -10.89 -21.24 12.66
N LEU A 295 -10.72 -22.53 12.93
CA LEU A 295 -9.76 -23.35 12.18
C LEU A 295 -10.27 -23.54 10.77
N TYR A 296 -9.47 -23.14 9.79
CA TYR A 296 -9.82 -23.08 8.38
C TYR A 296 -8.91 -23.97 7.52
N PRO A 297 -9.15 -25.31 7.47
CA PRO A 297 -8.38 -26.21 6.64
C PRO A 297 -8.51 -25.89 5.16
N VAL A 298 -7.38 -26.01 4.44
CA VAL A 298 -7.32 -25.98 2.98
C VAL A 298 -6.93 -27.39 2.51
N VAL A 299 -7.82 -28.05 1.79
CA VAL A 299 -7.70 -29.44 1.38
C VAL A 299 -7.80 -29.59 -0.14
N ASP A 300 -7.34 -30.72 -0.66
CA ASP A 300 -7.26 -31.02 -2.07
C ASP A 300 -8.38 -31.94 -2.59
N SER A 301 -9.23 -32.45 -1.70
CA SER A 301 -10.28 -33.41 -2.08
C SER A 301 -11.52 -33.37 -1.19
N ALA A 302 -12.66 -33.77 -1.76
CA ALA A 302 -13.92 -33.94 -1.05
C ALA A 302 -13.82 -34.99 0.06
N LYS A 303 -12.97 -36.00 -0.11
CA LYS A 303 -12.69 -37.01 0.91
C LYS A 303 -12.03 -36.41 2.17
N TRP A 304 -11.06 -35.52 2.01
CA TRP A 304 -10.48 -34.77 3.12
C TRP A 304 -11.52 -33.85 3.77
N LEU A 305 -12.35 -33.20 2.93
CA LEU A 305 -13.38 -32.28 3.38
C LEU A 305 -14.38 -33.01 4.29
N GLU A 306 -14.95 -34.16 3.87
CA GLU A 306 -15.87 -34.95 4.66
C GLU A 306 -15.28 -35.37 6.00
N ARG A 307 -14.01 -35.86 6.00
CA ARG A 307 -13.29 -36.29 7.18
C ARG A 307 -13.17 -35.17 8.22
N LEU A 308 -12.87 -33.95 7.79
CA LEU A 308 -12.67 -32.81 8.67
C LEU A 308 -14.00 -32.20 9.16
N LEU A 309 -15.00 -32.16 8.31
CA LEU A 309 -16.34 -31.69 8.70
C LEU A 309 -16.98 -32.59 9.77
N ALA A 310 -16.72 -33.90 9.74
CA ALA A 310 -17.16 -34.83 10.78
C ALA A 310 -16.58 -34.52 12.17
N LEU A 311 -15.49 -33.75 12.26
CA LEU A 311 -14.87 -33.27 13.52
C LEU A 311 -15.46 -31.94 14.01
N GLY A 312 -16.40 -31.34 13.27
CA GLY A 312 -17.01 -30.07 13.65
C GLY A 312 -16.36 -28.83 13.01
N ILE A 313 -15.48 -29.00 12.04
CA ILE A 313 -14.99 -27.87 11.24
C ILE A 313 -16.15 -27.16 10.54
N SER A 314 -16.25 -25.85 10.73
CA SER A 314 -17.34 -25.03 10.20
C SER A 314 -16.97 -24.25 8.93
N THR A 315 -15.67 -24.08 8.66
CA THR A 315 -15.14 -23.34 7.47
C THR A 315 -14.03 -24.14 6.85
N ILE A 316 -14.08 -24.35 5.53
CA ILE A 316 -13.10 -25.16 4.81
C ILE A 316 -12.91 -24.66 3.38
N GLN A 317 -11.73 -24.84 2.80
CA GLN A 317 -11.44 -24.50 1.41
C GLN A 317 -11.06 -25.76 0.64
N LEU A 318 -11.67 -25.92 -0.55
CA LEU A 318 -11.25 -26.93 -1.54
C LEU A 318 -10.30 -26.28 -2.54
N ARG A 319 -9.06 -26.79 -2.60
CA ARG A 319 -7.99 -26.33 -3.49
C ARG A 319 -7.42 -27.49 -4.30
N VAL A 320 -8.09 -27.84 -5.38
CA VAL A 320 -7.67 -28.88 -6.31
C VAL A 320 -6.66 -28.35 -7.31
N LYS A 321 -5.57 -29.07 -7.56
CA LYS A 321 -4.53 -28.69 -8.52
C LYS A 321 -4.31 -29.70 -9.63
N ASP A 322 -4.59 -30.96 -9.36
CA ASP A 322 -4.17 -32.08 -10.21
C ASP A 322 -5.33 -32.67 -11.04
N LEU A 323 -6.56 -32.09 -10.95
CA LEU A 323 -7.71 -32.48 -11.73
C LEU A 323 -8.09 -31.42 -12.76
N GLN A 324 -8.70 -31.84 -13.86
CA GLN A 324 -9.19 -30.98 -14.93
C GLN A 324 -10.51 -31.53 -15.52
N GLY A 325 -11.24 -30.68 -16.26
CA GLY A 325 -12.44 -31.08 -16.98
C GLY A 325 -13.52 -31.68 -16.08
N GLU A 326 -14.09 -32.79 -16.50
CA GLU A 326 -15.22 -33.46 -15.80
C GLU A 326 -14.83 -33.97 -14.41
N ASP A 327 -13.62 -34.45 -14.23
CA ASP A 327 -13.12 -34.94 -12.91
C ASP A 327 -13.03 -33.81 -11.90
N LEU A 328 -12.54 -32.65 -12.29
CA LEU A 328 -12.51 -31.44 -11.45
C LEU A 328 -13.92 -30.97 -11.10
N GLU A 329 -14.82 -30.92 -12.08
CA GLU A 329 -16.20 -30.51 -11.86
C GLU A 329 -16.91 -31.46 -10.90
N TYR A 330 -16.72 -32.76 -11.08
CA TYR A 330 -17.29 -33.80 -10.19
C TYR A 330 -16.80 -33.65 -8.75
N GLU A 331 -15.50 -33.38 -8.55
CA GLU A 331 -14.89 -33.17 -7.24
C GLU A 331 -15.48 -31.93 -6.54
N ILE A 332 -15.66 -30.82 -7.29
CA ILE A 332 -16.29 -29.60 -6.78
C ILE A 332 -17.76 -29.83 -6.40
N ILE A 333 -18.54 -30.52 -7.22
CA ILE A 333 -19.95 -30.85 -6.93
C ILE A 333 -20.01 -31.68 -5.64
N THR A 334 -19.21 -32.75 -5.55
CA THR A 334 -19.15 -33.62 -4.36
C THR A 334 -18.82 -32.83 -3.09
N ALA A 335 -17.85 -31.94 -3.17
CA ALA A 335 -17.47 -31.10 -2.03
C ALA A 335 -18.60 -30.13 -1.62
N ILE A 336 -19.29 -29.52 -2.58
CA ILE A 336 -20.42 -28.60 -2.32
C ILE A 336 -21.58 -29.35 -1.64
N GLU A 337 -21.94 -30.54 -2.14
CA GLU A 337 -23.00 -31.35 -1.57
C GLU A 337 -22.65 -31.81 -0.15
N THR A 338 -21.41 -32.26 0.06
CA THR A 338 -20.91 -32.65 1.38
C THR A 338 -20.95 -31.48 2.36
N ALA A 339 -20.44 -30.31 1.98
CA ALA A 339 -20.47 -29.12 2.82
C ALA A 339 -21.90 -28.71 3.21
N LYS A 340 -22.85 -28.78 2.28
CA LYS A 340 -24.27 -28.51 2.54
C LYS A 340 -24.87 -29.48 3.55
N GLN A 341 -24.53 -30.77 3.51
CA GLN A 341 -25.00 -31.77 4.48
C GLN A 341 -24.53 -31.46 5.90
N TYR A 342 -23.31 -30.93 6.07
CA TYR A 342 -22.77 -30.55 7.37
C TYR A 342 -23.08 -29.09 7.78
N GLY A 343 -23.73 -28.30 6.92
CA GLY A 343 -24.00 -26.88 7.15
C GLY A 343 -22.72 -26.03 7.22
N ALA A 344 -21.67 -26.44 6.51
CA ALA A 344 -20.35 -25.81 6.55
C ALA A 344 -20.18 -24.76 5.45
N ARG A 345 -19.31 -23.79 5.72
CA ARG A 345 -18.91 -22.73 4.78
C ARG A 345 -17.77 -23.26 3.90
N LEU A 346 -18.09 -23.66 2.68
CA LEU A 346 -17.11 -24.12 1.71
C LEU A 346 -16.70 -23.01 0.75
N PHE A 347 -15.41 -22.69 0.70
CA PHE A 347 -14.81 -21.83 -0.30
C PHE A 347 -14.12 -22.68 -1.38
N ILE A 348 -14.44 -22.45 -2.65
CA ILE A 348 -13.73 -23.05 -3.79
C ILE A 348 -12.54 -22.16 -4.13
N ASN A 349 -11.33 -22.71 -4.29
CA ASN A 349 -10.17 -21.93 -4.69
C ASN A 349 -10.10 -21.78 -6.22
N ASP A 350 -9.97 -20.59 -6.74
CA ASP A 350 -9.72 -20.18 -8.15
C ASP A 350 -10.88 -20.45 -9.13
N TYR A 351 -11.56 -21.58 -9.05
CA TYR A 351 -12.57 -22.03 -10.04
C TYR A 351 -13.94 -21.35 -9.87
N TRP A 352 -13.96 -20.02 -10.03
CA TRP A 352 -15.15 -19.18 -9.78
C TRP A 352 -16.35 -19.53 -10.69
N GLN A 353 -16.12 -19.89 -11.97
CA GLN A 353 -17.19 -20.29 -12.88
C GLN A 353 -17.93 -21.54 -12.38
N LEU A 354 -17.19 -22.55 -11.90
CA LEU A 354 -17.78 -23.77 -11.34
C LEU A 354 -18.44 -23.49 -9.98
N ALA A 355 -17.86 -22.61 -9.17
CA ALA A 355 -18.48 -22.18 -7.91
C ALA A 355 -19.83 -21.52 -8.12
N ILE A 356 -19.97 -20.64 -9.13
CA ILE A 356 -21.25 -20.01 -9.53
C ILE A 356 -22.20 -21.09 -10.06
N LYS A 357 -21.75 -21.91 -11.02
CA LYS A 357 -22.58 -22.93 -11.70
C LYS A 357 -23.24 -23.89 -10.71
N HIS A 358 -22.53 -24.29 -9.66
CA HIS A 358 -23.00 -25.28 -8.70
C HIS A 358 -23.47 -24.74 -7.36
N GLY A 359 -23.50 -23.40 -7.20
CA GLY A 359 -24.01 -22.72 -6.01
C GLY A 359 -23.21 -23.04 -4.75
N ALA A 360 -21.89 -22.82 -4.82
CA ALA A 360 -20.99 -22.91 -3.68
C ALA A 360 -21.33 -21.82 -2.63
N PHE A 361 -20.87 -21.97 -1.40
CA PHE A 361 -20.98 -20.93 -0.37
C PHE A 361 -20.15 -19.70 -0.74
N GLY A 362 -18.92 -19.91 -1.23
CA GLY A 362 -18.03 -18.83 -1.62
C GLY A 362 -16.86 -19.27 -2.48
N ILE A 363 -16.08 -18.30 -2.87
CA ILE A 363 -14.86 -18.42 -3.67
C ILE A 363 -13.68 -17.78 -2.92
N HIS A 364 -12.48 -18.34 -3.08
CA HIS A 364 -11.24 -17.71 -2.63
C HIS A 364 -10.32 -17.48 -3.82
N LEU A 365 -9.83 -16.24 -3.99
CA LEU A 365 -8.96 -15.83 -5.09
C LEU A 365 -7.61 -15.33 -4.60
N GLY A 366 -6.54 -15.69 -5.32
CA GLY A 366 -5.25 -15.05 -5.22
C GLY A 366 -5.19 -13.75 -6.00
N GLN A 367 -4.08 -13.02 -5.88
CA GLN A 367 -3.89 -11.73 -6.58
C GLN A 367 -3.80 -11.88 -8.09
N GLU A 368 -3.21 -12.98 -8.57
CA GLU A 368 -3.12 -13.29 -10.00
C GLU A 368 -4.51 -13.60 -10.57
N ASP A 369 -5.32 -14.34 -9.81
CA ASP A 369 -6.66 -14.74 -10.23
C ASP A 369 -7.65 -13.57 -10.30
N LEU A 370 -7.43 -12.52 -9.51
CA LEU A 370 -8.24 -11.29 -9.56
C LEU A 370 -8.18 -10.57 -10.90
N ASP A 371 -7.13 -10.79 -11.69
CA ASP A 371 -6.97 -10.14 -12.99
C ASP A 371 -7.80 -10.80 -14.08
N ASP A 372 -8.11 -12.10 -13.91
CA ASP A 372 -8.85 -12.93 -14.86
C ASP A 372 -10.29 -13.21 -14.42
N ALA A 373 -10.62 -12.98 -13.15
CA ALA A 373 -11.95 -13.26 -12.61
C ALA A 373 -12.97 -12.16 -12.96
N ASP A 374 -14.17 -12.56 -13.34
CA ASP A 374 -15.32 -11.65 -13.43
C ASP A 374 -15.92 -11.40 -12.04
N ILE A 375 -15.37 -10.38 -11.35
CA ILE A 375 -15.78 -9.98 -10.00
C ILE A 375 -17.27 -9.57 -9.96
N ALA A 376 -17.78 -8.99 -11.04
CA ALA A 376 -19.18 -8.61 -11.13
C ALA A 376 -20.08 -9.88 -11.15
N ALA A 377 -19.76 -10.88 -11.97
CA ALA A 377 -20.50 -12.12 -12.02
C ALA A 377 -20.49 -12.87 -10.66
N ILE A 378 -19.35 -12.87 -9.94
CA ILE A 378 -19.25 -13.47 -8.60
C ILE A 378 -20.16 -12.73 -7.60
N SER A 379 -20.16 -11.38 -7.64
CA SER A 379 -21.01 -10.54 -6.81
C SER A 379 -22.50 -10.73 -7.11
N GLU A 380 -22.89 -10.76 -8.38
CA GLU A 380 -24.27 -10.99 -8.83
C GLU A 380 -24.79 -12.38 -8.45
N ALA A 381 -23.92 -13.39 -8.42
CA ALA A 381 -24.26 -14.74 -7.95
C ALA A 381 -24.48 -14.81 -6.43
N GLY A 382 -24.16 -13.75 -5.67
CA GLY A 382 -24.32 -13.69 -4.22
C GLY A 382 -23.34 -14.57 -3.44
N LEU A 383 -22.23 -14.97 -4.05
CA LEU A 383 -21.20 -15.77 -3.39
C LEU A 383 -20.39 -14.91 -2.38
N HIS A 384 -19.92 -15.55 -1.30
CA HIS A 384 -18.90 -14.94 -0.46
C HIS A 384 -17.57 -14.93 -1.19
N LEU A 385 -16.79 -13.86 -1.03
CA LEU A 385 -15.48 -13.71 -1.64
C LEU A 385 -14.40 -13.57 -0.56
N GLY A 386 -13.37 -14.42 -0.61
CA GLY A 386 -12.13 -14.26 0.12
C GLY A 386 -10.99 -13.88 -0.80
N ILE A 387 -10.09 -13.01 -0.36
CA ILE A 387 -8.93 -12.57 -1.15
C ILE A 387 -7.65 -12.73 -0.33
N SER A 388 -6.64 -13.40 -0.92
CA SER A 388 -5.28 -13.46 -0.38
C SER A 388 -4.57 -12.13 -0.55
N THR A 389 -3.85 -11.67 0.50
CA THR A 389 -3.06 -10.44 0.49
C THR A 389 -1.72 -10.64 1.20
N HIS A 390 -0.65 -9.97 0.71
CA HIS A 390 0.72 -10.12 1.18
C HIS A 390 1.39 -8.77 1.49
N CYS A 391 0.83 -7.64 1.05
CA CYS A 391 1.46 -6.32 1.14
C CYS A 391 0.40 -5.19 1.07
N PHE A 392 0.81 -3.94 1.26
CA PHE A 392 -0.08 -2.77 1.25
C PHE A 392 -0.79 -2.59 -0.09
N TYR A 393 -0.07 -2.76 -1.19
CA TYR A 393 -0.63 -2.69 -2.53
C TYR A 393 -1.78 -3.69 -2.73
N GLU A 394 -1.59 -4.94 -2.33
CA GLU A 394 -2.58 -5.99 -2.48
C GLU A 394 -3.80 -5.81 -1.56
N VAL A 395 -3.57 -5.33 -0.32
CA VAL A 395 -4.68 -4.96 0.58
C VAL A 395 -5.50 -3.83 -0.01
N ALA A 396 -4.87 -2.80 -0.55
CA ALA A 396 -5.57 -1.67 -1.18
C ALA A 396 -6.35 -2.09 -2.45
N ARG A 397 -5.84 -3.05 -3.25
CA ARG A 397 -6.59 -3.68 -4.35
C ARG A 397 -7.82 -4.43 -3.84
N ALA A 398 -7.64 -5.27 -2.84
CA ALA A 398 -8.74 -6.03 -2.25
C ALA A 398 -9.78 -5.10 -1.60
N HIS A 399 -9.33 -4.01 -0.97
CA HIS A 399 -10.21 -2.99 -0.38
C HIS A 399 -11.10 -2.31 -1.42
N ALA A 400 -10.64 -2.14 -2.65
CA ALA A 400 -11.48 -1.62 -3.74
C ALA A 400 -12.63 -2.57 -4.12
N ILE A 401 -12.45 -3.88 -3.94
CA ILE A 401 -13.43 -4.93 -4.25
C ILE A 401 -14.43 -5.12 -3.11
N GLN A 402 -14.04 -4.86 -1.86
CA GLN A 402 -14.83 -5.06 -0.63
C GLN A 402 -15.26 -6.53 -0.43
N PRO A 403 -14.31 -7.48 -0.34
CA PRO A 403 -14.62 -8.91 -0.21
C PRO A 403 -15.24 -9.25 1.15
N SER A 404 -15.73 -10.49 1.31
CA SER A 404 -16.29 -11.00 2.55
C SER A 404 -15.24 -11.18 3.65
N TYR A 405 -13.99 -11.51 3.28
CA TYR A 405 -12.84 -11.58 4.19
C TYR A 405 -11.51 -11.38 3.45
N LEU A 406 -10.46 -11.04 4.20
CA LEU A 406 -9.08 -10.94 3.72
C LEU A 406 -8.22 -12.03 4.36
N ALA A 407 -7.29 -12.62 3.59
CA ALA A 407 -6.31 -13.54 4.12
C ALA A 407 -4.92 -12.90 4.07
N CYS A 408 -4.21 -12.93 5.20
CA CYS A 408 -2.85 -12.41 5.35
C CYS A 408 -1.85 -13.56 5.45
N GLY A 409 -0.85 -13.57 4.59
CA GLY A 409 0.22 -14.55 4.64
C GLY A 409 1.40 -14.24 3.72
N PRO A 410 2.52 -14.97 3.87
CA PRO A 410 2.75 -15.97 4.92
C PRO A 410 3.05 -15.31 6.27
N VAL A 411 2.45 -15.83 7.36
CA VAL A 411 2.77 -15.35 8.71
C VAL A 411 4.17 -15.81 9.13
N TYR A 412 4.50 -17.07 8.83
CA TYR A 412 5.82 -17.65 9.03
C TYR A 412 6.35 -18.25 7.74
N HIS A 413 7.63 -18.54 7.69
CA HIS A 413 8.25 -19.23 6.56
C HIS A 413 7.50 -20.53 6.23
N THR A 414 7.25 -20.78 4.94
CA THR A 414 6.52 -21.96 4.45
C THR A 414 7.11 -22.47 3.15
N ASP A 415 7.18 -23.81 3.01
CA ASP A 415 7.59 -24.49 1.80
C ASP A 415 6.38 -24.92 0.91
N SER A 416 5.15 -24.65 1.36
CA SER A 416 3.93 -25.08 0.67
C SER A 416 3.65 -24.32 -0.63
N LYS A 417 4.23 -23.12 -0.79
CA LYS A 417 4.24 -22.31 -2.02
C LYS A 417 5.55 -21.52 -2.04
N GLN A 418 6.28 -21.57 -3.15
CA GLN A 418 7.38 -20.62 -3.36
C GLN A 418 6.79 -19.22 -3.46
N MET A 419 7.13 -18.36 -2.51
CA MET A 419 6.63 -16.99 -2.44
C MET A 419 7.77 -16.02 -2.30
N PRO A 420 7.78 -14.90 -3.05
CA PRO A 420 8.81 -13.87 -2.96
C PRO A 420 8.70 -13.03 -1.67
N TRP A 421 7.63 -13.22 -0.91
CA TRP A 421 7.27 -12.39 0.25
C TRP A 421 8.03 -12.78 1.51
N ILE A 422 8.47 -11.77 2.25
CA ILE A 422 9.03 -11.94 3.60
C ILE A 422 7.86 -12.29 4.55
N PRO A 423 8.04 -13.28 5.46
CA PRO A 423 7.01 -13.59 6.44
C PRO A 423 6.60 -12.37 7.27
N HIS A 424 5.30 -12.15 7.42
CA HIS A 424 4.75 -10.99 8.11
C HIS A 424 5.07 -10.96 9.61
N GLY A 425 5.13 -12.13 10.25
CA GLY A 425 5.19 -12.24 11.71
C GLY A 425 3.88 -11.82 12.40
N ILE A 426 3.86 -12.01 13.70
CA ILE A 426 2.68 -11.75 14.54
C ILE A 426 2.37 -10.25 14.65
N GLU A 427 3.39 -9.40 14.74
CA GLU A 427 3.21 -7.95 14.88
C GLU A 427 2.49 -7.36 13.67
N ASN A 428 2.90 -7.73 12.45
CA ASN A 428 2.25 -7.26 11.23
C ASN A 428 0.85 -7.85 11.06
N LEU A 429 0.62 -9.11 11.47
CA LEU A 429 -0.72 -9.69 11.47
C LEU A 429 -1.67 -8.90 12.42
N GLY A 430 -1.20 -8.56 13.61
CA GLY A 430 -1.92 -7.71 14.55
C GLY A 430 -2.18 -6.30 13.99
N TYR A 431 -1.19 -5.73 13.30
CA TYR A 431 -1.35 -4.42 12.62
C TYR A 431 -2.48 -4.47 11.58
N TRP A 432 -2.51 -5.47 10.68
CA TRP A 432 -3.55 -5.61 9.67
C TRP A 432 -4.94 -5.79 10.27
N ASN A 433 -5.06 -6.65 11.28
CA ASN A 433 -6.33 -6.88 11.97
C ASN A 433 -6.87 -5.60 12.65
N ASN A 434 -5.97 -4.77 13.18
CA ASN A 434 -6.34 -3.49 13.79
C ASN A 434 -6.59 -2.38 12.76
N LEU A 435 -5.86 -2.36 11.64
CA LEU A 435 -6.03 -1.35 10.60
C LEU A 435 -7.35 -1.52 9.85
N MET A 436 -7.65 -2.73 9.37
CA MET A 436 -8.77 -3.02 8.47
C MET A 436 -9.90 -3.76 9.20
N GLN A 437 -10.52 -3.11 10.17
CA GLN A 437 -11.52 -3.70 11.07
C GLN A 437 -12.86 -4.05 10.42
N SER A 438 -13.13 -3.56 9.21
CA SER A 438 -14.34 -3.93 8.48
C SER A 438 -14.32 -5.34 7.91
N TYR A 439 -13.14 -5.98 7.85
CA TYR A 439 -12.95 -7.31 7.31
C TYR A 439 -12.58 -8.32 8.39
N PRO A 440 -13.20 -9.53 8.37
CA PRO A 440 -12.60 -10.69 9.04
C PRO A 440 -11.24 -11.01 8.42
N TRP A 441 -10.22 -11.23 9.25
CA TRP A 441 -8.89 -11.64 8.80
C TRP A 441 -8.66 -13.12 8.98
N VAL A 442 -8.07 -13.75 7.97
CA VAL A 442 -7.62 -15.14 8.00
C VAL A 442 -6.09 -15.16 7.93
N ALA A 443 -5.44 -15.68 8.95
CA ALA A 443 -4.00 -15.90 8.97
C ALA A 443 -3.64 -17.19 8.24
N ILE A 444 -2.62 -17.17 7.37
CA ILE A 444 -2.14 -18.34 6.65
C ILE A 444 -0.61 -18.32 6.49
N GLY A 445 -0.01 -19.50 6.34
CA GLY A 445 1.41 -19.70 6.00
C GLY A 445 2.31 -19.99 7.19
N GLY A 446 2.88 -21.22 7.20
CA GLY A 446 3.83 -21.68 8.19
C GLY A 446 3.29 -21.87 9.61
N ILE A 447 1.95 -21.84 9.78
CA ILE A 447 1.29 -22.03 11.06
C ILE A 447 1.14 -23.53 11.34
N ASN A 448 1.42 -23.94 12.59
CA ASN A 448 1.31 -25.31 13.09
C ASN A 448 0.80 -25.32 14.54
N ALA A 449 0.70 -26.49 15.17
CA ALA A 449 0.18 -26.63 16.52
C ALA A 449 0.96 -25.81 17.57
N ASP A 450 2.27 -25.61 17.39
CA ASP A 450 3.11 -24.87 18.35
C ASP A 450 2.90 -23.33 18.25
N ARG A 451 2.42 -22.85 17.10
CA ARG A 451 2.28 -21.43 16.78
C ARG A 451 0.83 -20.92 16.84
N ILE A 452 -0.14 -21.85 16.82
CA ILE A 452 -1.56 -21.51 16.67
C ILE A 452 -2.09 -20.65 17.83
N ALA A 453 -1.62 -20.88 19.06
CA ALA A 453 -2.02 -20.12 20.23
C ALA A 453 -1.61 -18.64 20.12
N GLU A 454 -0.39 -18.37 19.66
CA GLU A 454 0.12 -17.03 19.42
C GLU A 454 -0.66 -16.33 18.30
N VAL A 455 -0.94 -17.05 17.19
CA VAL A 455 -1.75 -16.51 16.09
C VAL A 455 -3.18 -16.21 16.55
N ALA A 456 -3.81 -17.10 17.31
CA ALA A 456 -5.16 -16.88 17.84
C ALA A 456 -5.24 -15.65 18.75
N SER A 457 -4.19 -15.38 19.54
CA SER A 457 -4.12 -14.21 20.44
C SER A 457 -4.13 -12.86 19.71
N THR A 458 -3.84 -12.81 18.40
CA THR A 458 -3.96 -11.58 17.59
C THR A 458 -5.40 -11.17 17.30
N GLY A 459 -6.39 -12.02 17.61
CA GLY A 459 -7.80 -11.73 17.38
C GLY A 459 -8.26 -11.95 15.92
N VAL A 460 -7.47 -12.59 15.07
CA VAL A 460 -7.91 -12.92 13.69
C VAL A 460 -9.12 -13.83 13.70
N SER A 461 -10.01 -13.64 12.73
CA SER A 461 -11.27 -14.37 12.59
C SER A 461 -11.06 -15.85 12.27
N GLY A 462 -10.03 -16.17 11.46
CA GLY A 462 -9.73 -17.54 11.04
C GLY A 462 -8.25 -17.82 10.95
N ILE A 463 -7.89 -19.11 11.06
CA ILE A 463 -6.51 -19.59 10.94
C ILE A 463 -6.49 -20.72 9.90
N ALA A 464 -5.94 -20.41 8.71
CA ALA A 464 -5.90 -21.36 7.61
C ALA A 464 -4.63 -22.20 7.61
N MET A 465 -4.78 -23.49 7.33
CA MET A 465 -3.70 -24.47 7.32
C MET A 465 -3.85 -25.48 6.18
N ILE A 466 -2.72 -25.93 5.65
CA ILE A 466 -2.62 -26.97 4.63
C ILE A 466 -1.86 -28.18 5.22
N SER A 467 -0.54 -28.17 5.15
CA SER A 467 0.34 -29.29 5.49
C SER A 467 0.33 -29.68 6.97
N ALA A 468 0.04 -28.73 7.86
CA ALA A 468 -0.05 -28.98 9.30
C ALA A 468 -1.23 -29.91 9.68
N ILE A 469 -2.19 -30.11 8.76
CA ILE A 469 -3.33 -31.03 8.90
C ILE A 469 -3.17 -32.24 7.97
N THR A 470 -2.83 -32.03 6.69
CA THR A 470 -2.86 -33.08 5.67
C THR A 470 -1.62 -33.98 5.66
N LYS A 471 -0.51 -33.57 6.31
CA LYS A 471 0.77 -34.32 6.31
C LYS A 471 1.16 -34.89 7.68
N VAL A 472 0.20 -35.04 8.59
CA VAL A 472 0.44 -35.62 9.95
C VAL A 472 -0.11 -37.02 10.05
N GLN A 473 0.36 -37.79 11.05
CA GLN A 473 -0.06 -39.18 11.23
C GLN A 473 -1.49 -39.31 11.76
N ASP A 474 -1.90 -38.43 12.68
CA ASP A 474 -3.24 -38.39 13.27
C ASP A 474 -3.86 -37.00 13.10
N PRO A 475 -4.47 -36.73 11.93
CA PRO A 475 -5.10 -35.45 11.65
C PRO A 475 -6.26 -35.13 12.59
N GLU A 476 -7.03 -36.11 13.02
CA GLU A 476 -8.18 -35.93 13.91
C GLU A 476 -7.76 -35.39 15.28
N GLN A 477 -6.75 -36.00 15.87
CA GLN A 477 -6.22 -35.54 17.15
C GLN A 477 -5.63 -34.15 17.06
N ILE A 478 -4.88 -33.86 15.98
CA ILE A 478 -4.28 -32.55 15.75
C ILE A 478 -5.34 -31.49 15.57
N VAL A 479 -6.38 -31.72 14.77
CA VAL A 479 -7.48 -30.78 14.53
C VAL A 479 -8.24 -30.48 15.82
N ASN A 480 -8.58 -31.49 16.62
CA ASN A 480 -9.24 -31.29 17.91
C ASN A 480 -8.39 -30.45 18.87
N ASN A 481 -7.09 -30.72 18.95
CA ASN A 481 -6.16 -29.92 19.77
C ASN A 481 -6.08 -28.46 19.28
N MET A 482 -5.97 -28.25 17.96
CA MET A 482 -5.91 -26.93 17.37
C MET A 482 -7.19 -26.10 17.62
N MET A 483 -8.37 -26.71 17.50
CA MET A 483 -9.64 -26.05 17.81
C MET A 483 -9.70 -25.61 19.26
N GLN A 484 -9.27 -26.45 20.20
CA GLN A 484 -9.20 -26.10 21.62
C GLN A 484 -8.21 -24.95 21.89
N LEU A 485 -7.04 -24.97 21.27
CA LEU A 485 -6.05 -23.90 21.41
C LEU A 485 -6.57 -22.56 20.86
N ILE A 486 -7.27 -22.56 19.73
CA ILE A 486 -7.90 -21.35 19.18
C ILE A 486 -8.94 -20.78 20.17
N GLU A 487 -9.82 -21.63 20.70
CA GLU A 487 -10.86 -21.22 21.63
C GLU A 487 -10.28 -20.64 22.95
N GLN A 488 -9.22 -21.26 23.47
CA GLN A 488 -8.56 -20.84 24.72
C GLN A 488 -7.79 -19.53 24.60
N HIS A 489 -7.23 -19.21 23.43
CA HIS A 489 -6.33 -18.06 23.26
C HIS A 489 -6.93 -16.91 22.46
N ARG A 490 -8.11 -17.07 21.87
CA ARG A 490 -8.81 -15.96 21.20
C ARG A 490 -9.22 -14.91 22.24
N PRO A 491 -8.96 -13.63 22.01
CA PRO A 491 -9.43 -12.55 22.86
C PRO A 491 -10.97 -12.58 22.99
N VAL A 492 -11.47 -12.39 24.19
CA VAL A 492 -12.91 -12.19 24.42
C VAL A 492 -13.24 -10.78 23.94
N VAL A 493 -14.07 -10.65 22.91
CA VAL A 493 -14.52 -9.38 22.32
C VAL A 493 -15.64 -8.78 23.17
#